data_114a1802ee3bfe141914e1fd8e10ddb3
#
_entry.id   114a1802ee3bfe141914e1fd8e10ddb3
#
_cell.length_a   1.000
_cell.length_b   1.000
_cell.length_c   1.000
_cell.angle_alpha   90.00
_cell.angle_beta   90.00
_cell.angle_gamma   90.00
#
_symmetry.space_group_name_H-M   'P 1'
#
loop_
_entity.id
_entity.type
_entity.pdbx_description
1 polymer ?
#
loop_
_entity_poly.entity_id
_entity_poly.type
_entity_poly.pdbx_seq_one_letter_code
_entity_poly.pdbx_strand_id
1 'polypeptide(L)'
;MKHPVMWFEVLGKDAGTLCQFYGALFGWSFGGDPSAYGLVQANGRGIPGGVGVSYPGTREWVTFYVETPDITESLARAEQLGGRVVIPRTVMPGATLGIFEDPEGHAIGLVEAQSA
;
A
#
# COMPACT_ATOMS: atom_id res chain seq x y z
N MET A 1 -5.79 20.91 -1.52
CA MET A 1 -5.95 19.91 -0.44
C MET A 1 -4.73 19.02 -0.40
N LYS A 2 -4.19 18.78 0.78
CA LYS A 2 -3.08 17.85 0.96
C LYS A 2 -3.60 16.48 1.24
N HIS A 3 -3.00 15.47 0.60
CA HIS A 3 -3.40 14.08 0.77
C HIS A 3 -2.43 13.40 1.76
N PRO A 4 -2.92 12.89 2.89
CA PRO A 4 -2.03 12.29 3.88
C PRO A 4 -1.54 10.91 3.46
N VAL A 5 -0.35 10.54 3.94
CA VAL A 5 0.15 9.18 3.83
C VAL A 5 -0.45 8.36 4.97
N MET A 6 -1.15 7.28 4.63
CA MET A 6 -1.95 6.52 5.60
C MET A 6 -1.42 5.12 5.87
N TRP A 7 -0.55 4.59 5.03
CA TRP A 7 -0.18 3.19 5.05
C TRP A 7 1.17 3.00 4.40
N PHE A 8 2.01 2.11 4.94
CA PHE A 8 3.20 1.64 4.23
C PHE A 8 2.97 0.20 3.79
N GLU A 9 3.74 -0.27 2.81
CA GLU A 9 3.57 -1.64 2.33
C GLU A 9 4.90 -2.19 1.82
N VAL A 10 5.21 -3.40 2.24
CA VAL A 10 6.36 -4.15 1.72
C VAL A 10 5.81 -5.43 1.10
N LEU A 11 5.95 -5.57 -0.20
CA LEU A 11 5.49 -6.75 -0.92
C LEU A 11 6.66 -7.50 -1.52
N GLY A 12 6.68 -8.81 -1.32
CA GLY A 12 7.75 -9.65 -1.80
C GLY A 12 7.24 -11.03 -2.19
N LYS A 13 8.13 -12.00 -2.20
CA LYS A 13 7.81 -13.36 -2.63
C LYS A 13 7.33 -14.24 -1.49
N ASP A 14 7.81 -13.99 -0.28
CA ASP A 14 7.55 -14.83 0.88
C ASP A 14 7.18 -13.97 2.08
N ALA A 15 5.88 -13.81 2.30
CA ALA A 15 5.37 -12.97 3.38
C ALA A 15 5.79 -13.48 4.75
N GLY A 16 5.76 -14.79 4.97
CA GLY A 16 6.15 -15.37 6.25
C GLY A 16 7.58 -15.05 6.62
N THR A 17 8.50 -15.20 5.68
CA THR A 17 9.91 -14.87 5.91
C THR A 17 10.11 -13.38 6.17
N LEU A 18 9.42 -12.52 5.40
CA LEU A 18 9.50 -11.08 5.61
C LEU A 18 8.95 -10.67 6.96
N CYS A 19 7.80 -11.22 7.37
CA CYS A 19 7.21 -10.90 8.68
C CYS A 19 8.12 -11.35 9.82
N GLN A 20 8.75 -12.52 9.71
CA GLN A 20 9.71 -12.98 10.72
C GLN A 20 10.89 -12.03 10.82
N PHE A 21 11.42 -11.61 9.67
CA PHE A 21 12.57 -10.69 9.65
C PHE A 21 12.23 -9.37 10.33
N TYR A 22 11.17 -8.72 9.89
CA TYR A 22 10.81 -7.40 10.44
C TYR A 22 10.32 -7.48 11.89
N GLY A 23 9.62 -8.56 12.24
CA GLY A 23 9.19 -8.77 13.61
C GLY A 23 10.37 -8.90 14.56
N ALA A 24 11.39 -9.68 14.17
CA ALA A 24 12.58 -9.85 14.99
C ALA A 24 13.41 -8.57 15.07
N LEU A 25 13.52 -7.84 13.96
CA LEU A 25 14.36 -6.63 13.91
C LEU A 25 13.71 -5.46 14.63
N PHE A 26 12.41 -5.22 14.40
CA PHE A 26 11.72 -4.03 14.88
C PHE A 26 10.75 -4.28 16.01
N GLY A 27 10.55 -5.53 16.43
CA GLY A 27 9.58 -5.85 17.48
C GLY A 27 8.13 -5.73 17.01
N TRP A 28 7.88 -5.78 15.70
CA TRP A 28 6.53 -5.68 15.17
C TRP A 28 5.76 -6.96 15.42
N SER A 29 4.49 -6.81 15.85
CA SER A 29 3.54 -7.93 15.97
C SER A 29 2.59 -7.84 14.78
N PHE A 30 2.46 -8.95 14.05
CA PHE A 30 1.67 -8.99 12.84
C PHE A 30 0.29 -9.59 13.11
N GLY A 31 -0.77 -8.83 12.76
CA GLY A 31 -2.12 -9.33 12.72
C GLY A 31 -2.46 -9.92 11.35
N GLY A 32 -3.69 -10.35 11.18
CA GLY A 32 -4.14 -10.97 9.93
C GLY A 32 -3.52 -12.34 9.74
N ASP A 33 -3.15 -12.65 8.49
CA ASP A 33 -2.46 -13.89 8.14
C ASP A 33 -1.03 -13.54 7.68
N PRO A 34 -0.02 -13.65 8.58
CA PRO A 34 1.35 -13.28 8.22
C PRO A 34 1.97 -14.14 7.11
N SER A 35 1.35 -15.27 6.76
CA SER A 35 1.85 -16.08 5.62
C SER A 35 1.39 -15.51 4.28
N ALA A 36 0.41 -14.61 4.28
CA ALA A 36 -0.12 -13.97 3.08
C ALA A 36 0.07 -12.47 3.12
N TYR A 37 -0.41 -11.81 4.19
CA TYR A 37 -0.30 -10.36 4.36
C TYR A 37 -0.41 -10.02 5.84
N GLY A 38 0.71 -9.73 6.47
CA GLY A 38 0.75 -9.35 7.88
C GLY A 38 0.44 -7.88 8.07
N LEU A 39 -0.36 -7.57 9.08
CA LEU A 39 -0.79 -6.21 9.40
C LEU A 39 0.00 -5.68 10.60
N VAL A 40 0.60 -4.50 10.43
CA VAL A 40 1.32 -3.79 11.50
C VAL A 40 0.47 -2.61 11.93
N GLN A 41 0.17 -2.53 13.22
CA GLN A 41 -0.64 -1.44 13.75
C GLN A 41 0.24 -0.32 14.28
N ALA A 42 -0.23 0.92 14.12
CA ALA A 42 0.42 2.07 14.72
C ALA A 42 0.08 2.13 16.21
N ASN A 43 1.10 2.34 17.03
CA ASN A 43 0.96 2.41 18.49
C ASN A 43 1.14 3.85 18.97
N GLY A 44 0.31 4.77 18.48
CA GLY A 44 0.35 6.18 18.84
C GLY A 44 1.46 6.97 18.16
N ARG A 45 2.39 6.31 17.48
CA ARG A 45 3.46 6.95 16.68
C ARG A 45 3.60 6.20 15.37
N GLY A 46 3.85 6.95 14.30
CA GLY A 46 4.01 6.39 12.98
C GLY A 46 2.67 6.01 12.35
N ILE A 47 2.74 5.27 11.26
CA ILE A 47 1.56 4.84 10.50
C ILE A 47 1.48 3.31 10.50
N PRO A 48 0.27 2.77 10.34
CA PRO A 48 0.12 1.32 10.15
C PRO A 48 0.58 0.90 8.76
N GLY A 49 0.75 -0.39 8.57
CA GLY A 49 1.15 -0.91 7.28
C GLY A 49 0.99 -2.41 7.15
N GLY A 50 1.44 -2.92 6.01
CA GLY A 50 1.35 -4.33 5.70
C GLY A 50 2.63 -4.87 5.08
N VAL A 51 2.86 -6.16 5.32
CA VAL A 51 3.99 -6.90 4.74
C VAL A 51 3.41 -8.18 4.14
N GLY A 52 3.51 -8.34 2.84
CA GLY A 52 2.82 -9.44 2.18
C GLY A 52 3.45 -9.91 0.89
N VAL A 53 2.68 -10.74 0.18
CA VAL A 53 3.04 -11.25 -1.13
C VAL A 53 2.58 -10.26 -2.20
N SER A 54 3.38 -10.08 -3.23
CA SER A 54 3.05 -9.21 -4.37
C SER A 54 1.70 -9.57 -4.99
N TYR A 55 0.97 -8.55 -5.45
CA TYR A 55 -0.28 -8.77 -6.18
C TYR A 55 -0.03 -9.55 -7.46
N PRO A 56 -0.95 -10.42 -7.87
CA PRO A 56 -0.78 -11.21 -9.10
C PRO A 56 -0.46 -10.31 -10.29
N GLY A 57 0.56 -10.67 -11.06
CA GLY A 57 0.95 -9.94 -12.25
C GLY A 57 1.75 -8.67 -11.98
N THR A 58 2.12 -8.40 -10.74
CA THR A 58 2.91 -7.23 -10.39
C THR A 58 4.29 -7.64 -9.88
N ARG A 59 5.18 -6.65 -9.84
CA ARG A 59 6.50 -6.82 -9.24
C ARG A 59 6.45 -6.57 -7.73
N GLU A 60 7.53 -6.92 -7.06
CA GLU A 60 7.71 -6.60 -5.64
C GLU A 60 7.96 -5.10 -5.49
N TRP A 61 7.45 -4.52 -4.40
CA TRP A 61 7.74 -3.12 -4.10
C TRP A 61 7.68 -2.83 -2.61
N VAL A 62 8.32 -1.73 -2.24
CA VAL A 62 8.14 -1.08 -0.94
C VAL A 62 7.51 0.27 -1.26
N THR A 63 6.37 0.56 -0.68
CA THR A 63 5.64 1.77 -1.04
C THR A 63 4.87 2.33 0.15
N PHE A 64 4.16 3.41 -0.12
CA PHE A 64 3.20 3.99 0.81
C PHE A 64 1.90 4.27 0.05
N TYR A 65 0.82 4.40 0.81
CA TYR A 65 -0.49 4.71 0.26
C TYR A 65 -0.92 6.09 0.71
N VAL A 66 -1.39 6.88 -0.23
CA VAL A 66 -1.87 8.25 -0.02
C VAL A 66 -3.39 8.23 -0.08
N GLU A 67 -4.03 8.87 0.89
CA GLU A 67 -5.48 8.93 0.93
C GLU A 67 -6.00 9.98 -0.03
N THR A 68 -7.00 9.62 -0.81
CA THR A 68 -7.68 10.51 -1.75
C THR A 68 -9.18 10.29 -1.66
N PRO A 69 -10.00 11.31 -1.89
CA PRO A 69 -11.46 11.11 -1.94
C PRO A 69 -11.91 10.38 -3.22
N ASP A 70 -11.09 10.36 -4.27
CA ASP A 70 -11.48 9.77 -5.56
C ASP A 70 -10.26 9.23 -6.27
N ILE A 71 -10.07 7.90 -6.20
CA ILE A 71 -8.91 7.24 -6.81
C ILE A 71 -8.91 7.41 -8.34
N THR A 72 -10.07 7.25 -8.97
CA THR A 72 -10.15 7.35 -10.43
C THR A 72 -9.68 8.72 -10.91
N GLU A 73 -10.12 9.79 -10.24
CA GLU A 73 -9.68 11.14 -10.56
C GLU A 73 -8.20 11.33 -10.30
N SER A 74 -7.70 10.83 -9.17
CA SER A 74 -6.27 10.94 -8.84
C SER A 74 -5.40 10.20 -9.83
N LEU A 75 -5.82 9.02 -10.30
CA LEU A 75 -5.09 8.26 -11.30
C LEU A 75 -5.06 9.01 -12.64
N ALA A 76 -6.19 9.58 -13.05
CA ALA A 76 -6.25 10.38 -14.28
C ALA A 76 -5.31 11.58 -14.18
N ARG A 77 -5.27 12.24 -13.02
CA ARG A 77 -4.37 13.36 -12.79
C ARG A 77 -2.90 12.92 -12.81
N ALA A 78 -2.61 11.75 -12.23
CA ALA A 78 -1.25 11.21 -12.28
C ALA A 78 -0.77 11.03 -13.72
N GLU A 79 -1.64 10.49 -14.60
CA GLU A 79 -1.29 10.33 -16.01
C GLU A 79 -1.04 11.67 -16.70
N GLN A 80 -1.85 12.68 -16.41
CA GLN A 80 -1.65 14.03 -16.96
C GLN A 80 -0.29 14.60 -16.54
N LEU A 81 0.19 14.23 -15.36
CA LEU A 81 1.45 14.74 -14.81
C LEU A 81 2.67 13.89 -15.16
N GLY A 82 2.50 12.87 -16.02
CA GLY A 82 3.61 12.06 -16.50
C GLY A 82 3.75 10.69 -15.85
N GLY A 83 2.81 10.31 -15.01
CA GLY A 83 2.77 8.99 -14.41
C GLY A 83 2.02 7.96 -15.25
N ARG A 84 1.85 6.77 -14.70
CA ARG A 84 1.19 5.66 -15.40
C ARG A 84 0.35 4.87 -14.43
N VAL A 85 -0.87 4.50 -14.83
CA VAL A 85 -1.73 3.64 -14.01
C VAL A 85 -1.20 2.20 -14.07
N VAL A 86 -1.03 1.58 -12.90
CA VAL A 86 -0.64 0.17 -12.79
C VAL A 86 -1.85 -0.67 -12.39
N ILE A 87 -2.58 -0.25 -11.36
CA ILE A 87 -3.81 -0.92 -10.92
C ILE A 87 -4.89 0.15 -10.81
N PRO A 88 -5.99 0.03 -11.58
CA PRO A 88 -7.07 1.00 -11.47
C PRO A 88 -7.80 0.85 -10.14
N ARG A 89 -8.76 1.74 -9.87
CA ARG A 89 -9.57 1.69 -8.66
C ARG A 89 -10.14 0.29 -8.48
N THR A 90 -9.83 -0.35 -7.37
CA THR A 90 -10.22 -1.72 -7.06
C THR A 90 -10.79 -1.78 -5.66
N VAL A 91 -12.02 -2.25 -5.55
CA VAL A 91 -12.67 -2.44 -4.25
C VAL A 91 -12.26 -3.80 -3.71
N MET A 92 -11.69 -3.81 -2.52
CA MET A 92 -11.26 -5.03 -1.83
C MET A 92 -11.89 -5.05 -0.44
N PRO A 93 -11.97 -6.23 0.20
CA PRO A 93 -12.43 -6.28 1.59
C PRO A 93 -11.56 -5.37 2.47
N GLY A 94 -12.20 -4.41 3.11
CA GLY A 94 -11.53 -3.49 4.04
C GLY A 94 -10.86 -2.28 3.42
N ALA A 95 -10.71 -2.21 2.09
CA ALA A 95 -10.06 -1.04 1.46
C ALA A 95 -10.39 -0.94 -0.01
N THR A 96 -10.42 0.30 -0.51
CA THR A 96 -10.50 0.56 -1.95
C THR A 96 -9.18 1.23 -2.34
N LEU A 97 -8.49 0.66 -3.30
CA LEU A 97 -7.13 1.07 -3.64
C LEU A 97 -6.88 1.18 -5.14
N GLY A 98 -5.79 1.83 -5.48
CA GLY A 98 -5.24 1.90 -6.82
C GLY A 98 -3.74 2.10 -6.74
N ILE A 99 -3.03 1.81 -7.82
CA ILE A 99 -1.58 1.94 -7.88
C ILE A 99 -1.21 2.67 -9.16
N PHE A 100 -0.31 3.65 -9.05
CA PHE A 100 0.28 4.30 -10.21
C PHE A 100 1.79 4.27 -10.10
N GLU A 101 2.46 4.52 -11.22
CA GLU A 101 3.90 4.80 -11.23
C GLU A 101 4.11 6.30 -11.44
N ASP A 102 5.06 6.85 -10.68
CA ASP A 102 5.47 8.23 -10.87
C ASP A 102 6.35 8.35 -12.14
N PRO A 103 6.79 9.55 -12.53
CA PRO A 103 7.59 9.69 -13.75
C PRO A 103 8.90 8.91 -13.78
N GLU A 104 9.41 8.48 -12.63
CA GLU A 104 10.62 7.65 -12.58
C GLU A 104 10.32 6.16 -12.39
N GLY A 105 9.04 5.78 -12.40
CA GLY A 105 8.65 4.38 -12.32
C GLY A 105 8.47 3.81 -10.93
N HIS A 106 8.41 4.66 -9.89
CA HIS A 106 8.12 4.19 -8.55
C HIS A 106 6.63 3.89 -8.41
N ALA A 107 6.29 2.70 -7.92
CA ALA A 107 4.90 2.31 -7.68
C ALA A 107 4.42 2.90 -6.36
N ILE A 108 3.36 3.69 -6.42
CA ILE A 108 2.78 4.39 -5.27
C ILE A 108 1.31 4.01 -5.16
N GLY A 109 0.86 3.78 -3.92
CA GLY A 109 -0.52 3.40 -3.67
C GLY A 109 -1.43 4.58 -3.39
N LEU A 110 -2.69 4.41 -3.75
CA LEU A 110 -3.79 5.31 -3.38
C LEU A 110 -4.83 4.51 -2.63
N VAL A 111 -5.43 5.12 -1.62
CA VAL A 111 -6.53 4.53 -0.87
C VAL A 111 -7.62 5.57 -0.75
N GLU A 112 -8.89 5.16 -0.90
CA GLU A 112 -9.99 6.10 -0.75
C GLU A 112 -10.32 6.33 0.71
N ALA A 113 -10.56 7.61 1.04
CA ALA A 113 -11.04 7.99 2.34
C ALA A 113 -12.37 7.29 2.59
N GLN A 114 -12.50 6.67 3.76
CA GLN A 114 -13.74 6.01 4.12
C GLN A 114 -14.80 7.05 4.46
N SER A 115 -15.98 6.85 3.90
CA SER A 115 -17.12 7.68 4.28
C SER A 115 -17.52 7.40 5.72
N ALA A 116 -17.76 8.45 6.48
CA ALA A 116 -18.22 8.32 7.85
C ALA A 116 -19.61 7.65 7.90
#